data_ad312e365fd72679864c0ba51f6c4ba7
#
_entry.id   ad312e365fd72679864c0ba51f6c4ba7
#
_cell.length_a   1.000
_cell.length_b   1.000
_cell.length_c   1.000
_cell.angle_alpha   90.00
_cell.angle_beta   90.00
_cell.angle_gamma   90.00
#
_symmetry.space_group_name_H-M   'P 1'
#
loop_
_entity.id
_entity.type
_entity.pdbx_description
1 polymer ?
#
loop_
_entity_poly.entity_id
_entity_poly.type
_entity_poly.pdbx_seq_one_letter_code
_entity_poly.pdbx_strand_id
1 'polypeptide(L)'
;MHVDIPDGKDPIAYVWGEMVPGIGTAAANFSLAVYSHSTLGLREFEAARLRIAQLNGCLFCQDWRTERDGQKVEPEFADAVAQWRTTDAFDDRTRLAAEYAERYATDHHGIDDEFWSRMTAHYTQNEIVELSMSIGSWLAFGRLNRVLGLDTRCVLPVTGPQR
;
A
#
# COMPACT_ATOMS: atom_id res chain seq x y z
N MET A 1 21.90 -4.46 1.46
CA MET A 1 21.73 -3.02 1.37
C MET A 1 22.60 -2.51 0.24
N HIS A 2 22.10 -1.66 -0.64
CA HIS A 2 22.80 -1.18 -1.84
C HIS A 2 23.23 0.29 -1.74
N VAL A 3 23.00 0.90 -0.58
CA VAL A 3 23.45 2.25 -0.21
C VAL A 3 24.10 2.20 1.17
N ASP A 4 25.10 3.03 1.39
CA ASP A 4 25.81 3.10 2.68
C ASP A 4 24.96 3.89 3.68
N ILE A 5 24.69 3.27 4.83
CA ILE A 5 23.95 3.88 5.93
C ILE A 5 24.92 4.02 7.11
N PRO A 6 25.08 5.22 7.68
CA PRO A 6 25.89 5.41 8.87
C PRO A 6 25.38 4.57 10.06
N ASP A 7 26.31 4.13 10.91
CA ASP A 7 25.99 3.36 12.10
C ASP A 7 24.97 4.09 12.99
N GLY A 8 23.96 3.37 13.43
CA GLY A 8 22.91 3.89 14.31
C GLY A 8 21.81 4.71 13.63
N LYS A 9 21.88 4.93 12.32
CA LYS A 9 20.80 5.59 11.56
C LYS A 9 19.73 4.57 11.14
N ASP A 10 18.45 5.00 11.18
CA ASP A 10 17.38 4.27 10.52
C ASP A 10 17.55 4.39 9.00
N PRO A 11 17.58 3.28 8.25
CA PRO A 11 17.88 3.32 6.81
C PRO A 11 16.87 4.12 6.00
N ILE A 12 15.59 4.00 6.29
CA ILE A 12 14.53 4.71 5.53
C ILE A 12 14.58 6.19 5.84
N ALA A 13 14.63 6.56 7.13
CA ALA A 13 14.70 7.95 7.53
C ALA A 13 15.95 8.66 6.99
N TYR A 14 17.10 7.96 6.98
CA TYR A 14 18.34 8.49 6.44
C TYR A 14 18.27 8.70 4.93
N VAL A 15 17.86 7.67 4.17
CA VAL A 15 17.79 7.75 2.69
C VAL A 15 16.80 8.81 2.24
N TRP A 16 15.61 8.83 2.83
CA TRP A 16 14.57 9.76 2.41
C TRP A 16 14.78 11.18 2.97
N GLY A 17 15.19 11.28 4.24
CA GLY A 17 15.28 12.56 4.93
C GLY A 17 16.63 13.27 4.80
N GLU A 18 17.73 12.54 4.68
CA GLU A 18 19.07 13.13 4.71
C GLU A 18 19.78 13.04 3.35
N MET A 19 19.68 11.92 2.62
CA MET A 19 20.36 11.78 1.32
C MET A 19 19.68 12.58 0.22
N VAL A 20 18.34 12.60 0.17
CA VAL A 20 17.54 13.29 -0.84
C VAL A 20 16.39 14.08 -0.21
N PRO A 21 16.67 15.04 0.68
CA PRO A 21 15.65 15.63 1.55
C PRO A 21 14.48 16.27 0.80
N GLY A 22 14.71 16.90 -0.34
CA GLY A 22 13.65 17.52 -1.15
C GLY A 22 12.67 16.49 -1.73
N ILE A 23 13.19 15.46 -2.37
CA ILE A 23 12.40 14.37 -2.97
C ILE A 23 11.79 13.50 -1.86
N GLY A 24 12.59 13.13 -0.86
CA GLY A 24 12.16 12.27 0.23
C GLY A 24 11.04 12.90 1.07
N THR A 25 11.11 14.19 1.37
CA THR A 25 10.02 14.91 2.06
C THR A 25 8.74 14.93 1.24
N ALA A 26 8.82 15.20 -0.07
CA ALA A 26 7.65 15.17 -0.94
C ALA A 26 7.02 13.76 -1.02
N ALA A 27 7.84 12.72 -1.11
CA ALA A 27 7.41 11.33 -1.10
C ALA A 27 6.76 10.93 0.23
N ALA A 28 7.37 11.31 1.35
CA ALA A 28 6.81 11.07 2.69
C ALA A 28 5.47 11.78 2.89
N ASN A 29 5.33 13.03 2.43
CA ASN A 29 4.08 13.77 2.47
C ASN A 29 3.00 13.11 1.61
N PHE A 30 3.35 12.63 0.42
CA PHE A 30 2.41 11.89 -0.42
C PHE A 30 1.97 10.58 0.26
N SER A 31 2.91 9.81 0.79
CA SER A 31 2.58 8.60 1.54
C SER A 31 1.65 8.90 2.72
N LEU A 32 1.96 9.93 3.51
CA LEU A 32 1.10 10.35 4.62
C LEU A 32 -0.30 10.75 4.16
N ALA A 33 -0.41 11.51 3.06
CA ALA A 33 -1.69 11.94 2.51
C ALA A 33 -2.59 10.77 2.11
N VAL A 34 -2.02 9.70 1.55
CA VAL A 34 -2.75 8.46 1.20
C VAL A 34 -3.45 7.85 2.42
N TYR A 35 -2.80 7.87 3.59
CA TYR A 35 -3.41 7.32 4.82
C TYR A 35 -4.35 8.31 5.52
N SER A 36 -4.01 9.60 5.54
CA SER A 36 -4.75 10.60 6.32
C SER A 36 -5.98 11.17 5.60
N HIS A 37 -6.05 11.08 4.28
CA HIS A 37 -7.15 11.64 3.48
C HIS A 37 -7.98 10.57 2.75
N SER A 38 -7.67 9.30 2.93
CA SER A 38 -8.44 8.24 2.27
C SER A 38 -9.90 8.22 2.74
N THR A 39 -10.80 8.15 1.78
CA THR A 39 -12.26 8.00 1.97
C THR A 39 -12.75 6.59 1.69
N LEU A 40 -11.88 5.71 1.18
CA LEU A 40 -12.18 4.30 0.93
C LEU A 40 -12.52 3.56 2.23
N GLY A 41 -13.37 2.56 2.18
CA GLY A 41 -13.60 1.66 3.30
C GLY A 41 -12.30 0.97 3.74
N LEU A 42 -12.19 0.66 5.03
CA LEU A 42 -10.96 0.09 5.59
C LEU A 42 -10.58 -1.23 4.93
N ARG A 43 -11.57 -2.08 4.60
CA ARG A 43 -11.32 -3.40 4.02
C ARG A 43 -10.80 -3.29 2.58
N GLU A 44 -11.40 -2.42 1.76
CA GLU A 44 -10.96 -2.18 0.38
C GLU A 44 -9.55 -1.57 0.35
N PHE A 45 -9.31 -0.57 1.21
CA PHE A 45 -8.00 0.06 1.35
C PHE A 45 -6.93 -0.97 1.75
N GLU A 46 -7.19 -1.77 2.79
CA GLU A 46 -6.25 -2.79 3.27
C GLU A 46 -6.09 -3.95 2.29
N ALA A 47 -7.12 -4.35 1.55
CA ALA A 47 -7.00 -5.38 0.53
C ALA A 47 -6.02 -4.97 -0.57
N ALA A 48 -6.16 -3.76 -1.11
CA ALA A 48 -5.24 -3.24 -2.11
C ALA A 48 -3.81 -3.04 -1.54
N ARG A 49 -3.70 -2.44 -0.34
CA ARG A 49 -2.42 -2.20 0.31
C ARG A 49 -1.64 -3.49 0.60
N LEU A 50 -2.31 -4.48 1.18
CA LEU A 50 -1.70 -5.77 1.48
C LEU A 50 -1.33 -6.54 0.21
N ARG A 51 -2.16 -6.45 -0.84
CA ARG A 51 -1.79 -7.08 -2.11
C ARG A 51 -0.51 -6.49 -2.69
N ILE A 52 -0.35 -5.17 -2.67
CA ILE A 52 0.91 -4.53 -3.08
C ILE A 52 2.07 -4.92 -2.16
N ALA A 53 1.85 -5.00 -0.84
CA ALA A 53 2.87 -5.44 0.10
C ALA A 53 3.37 -6.87 -0.20
N GLN A 54 2.47 -7.77 -0.55
CA GLN A 54 2.79 -9.14 -0.96
C GLN A 54 3.59 -9.15 -2.28
N LEU A 55 3.15 -8.40 -3.29
CA LEU A 55 3.82 -8.31 -4.59
C LEU A 55 5.22 -7.67 -4.49
N ASN A 56 5.40 -6.70 -3.60
CA ASN A 56 6.70 -6.10 -3.33
C ASN A 56 7.60 -6.98 -2.45
N GLY A 57 7.07 -8.02 -1.80
CA GLY A 57 7.82 -8.86 -0.86
C GLY A 57 8.23 -8.14 0.43
N CYS A 58 7.50 -7.08 0.82
CA CYS A 58 7.78 -6.29 2.03
C CYS A 58 7.16 -6.97 3.25
N LEU A 59 7.95 -7.69 4.04
CA LEU A 59 7.47 -8.40 5.24
C LEU A 59 6.87 -7.46 6.27
N PHE A 60 7.53 -6.35 6.56
CA PHE A 60 7.02 -5.33 7.47
C PHE A 60 5.64 -4.82 7.02
N CYS A 61 5.49 -4.49 5.73
CA CYS A 61 4.23 -3.98 5.19
C CYS A 61 3.11 -5.03 5.23
N GLN A 62 3.46 -6.32 5.21
CA GLN A 62 2.51 -7.41 5.35
C GLN A 62 2.04 -7.62 6.78
N ASP A 63 2.90 -7.34 7.78
CA ASP A 63 2.56 -7.46 9.20
C ASP A 63 1.81 -6.24 9.74
N TRP A 64 2.11 -5.06 9.18
CA TRP A 64 1.48 -3.81 9.61
C TRP A 64 0.02 -3.71 9.14
N ARG A 65 -0.85 -3.10 9.96
CA ARG A 65 -2.28 -2.88 9.66
C ARG A 65 -2.64 -1.42 9.86
N THR A 66 -3.38 -0.86 8.89
CA THR A 66 -4.01 0.45 9.04
C THR A 66 -5.06 0.38 10.13
N GLU A 67 -5.07 1.40 11.00
CA GLU A 67 -6.11 1.60 11.98
C GLU A 67 -6.91 2.85 11.62
N ARG A 68 -8.23 2.75 11.64
CA ARG A 68 -9.14 3.87 11.45
C ARG A 68 -10.26 3.79 12.50
N ASP A 69 -10.47 4.87 13.23
CA ASP A 69 -11.51 4.95 14.27
C ASP A 69 -11.44 3.79 15.28
N GLY A 70 -10.21 3.39 15.64
CA GLY A 70 -9.96 2.27 16.54
C GLY A 70 -10.21 0.87 15.93
N GLN A 71 -10.46 0.80 14.63
CA GLN A 71 -10.72 -0.47 13.92
C GLN A 71 -9.53 -0.87 13.06
N LYS A 72 -9.26 -2.17 13.02
CA LYS A 72 -8.33 -2.83 12.11
C LYS A 72 -9.03 -4.02 11.44
N VAL A 73 -8.51 -4.43 10.28
CA VAL A 73 -8.90 -5.73 9.73
C VAL A 73 -8.37 -6.86 10.63
N GLU A 74 -9.04 -8.00 10.58
CA GLU A 74 -8.66 -9.21 11.31
C GLU A 74 -7.25 -9.70 10.93
N PRO A 75 -6.52 -10.40 11.83
CA PRO A 75 -5.17 -10.90 11.57
C PRO A 75 -5.08 -11.75 10.29
N GLU A 76 -6.09 -12.58 10.04
CA GLU A 76 -6.20 -13.52 8.91
C GLU A 76 -6.48 -12.82 7.58
N PHE A 77 -6.77 -11.52 7.60
CA PHE A 77 -7.09 -10.76 6.38
C PHE A 77 -5.97 -10.80 5.34
N ALA A 78 -4.71 -10.84 5.77
CA ALA A 78 -3.57 -10.94 4.86
C ALA A 78 -3.56 -12.26 4.08
N ASP A 79 -3.95 -13.37 4.71
CA ASP A 79 -4.06 -14.68 4.08
C ASP A 79 -5.24 -14.69 3.08
N ALA A 80 -6.35 -14.06 3.45
CA ALA A 80 -7.47 -13.87 2.54
C ALA A 80 -7.09 -13.02 1.32
N VAL A 81 -6.27 -11.97 1.49
CA VAL A 81 -5.73 -11.16 0.38
C VAL A 81 -4.82 -11.99 -0.53
N ALA A 82 -4.00 -12.89 0.01
CA ALA A 82 -3.17 -13.79 -0.80
C ALA A 82 -4.02 -14.73 -1.67
N GLN A 83 -5.22 -15.06 -1.20
CA GLN A 83 -6.20 -15.94 -1.86
C GLN A 83 -7.42 -15.15 -2.39
N TRP A 84 -7.26 -13.88 -2.73
CA TRP A 84 -8.35 -12.97 -3.05
C TRP A 84 -9.33 -13.50 -4.12
N ARG A 85 -8.87 -14.34 -5.01
CA ARG A 85 -9.70 -14.93 -6.09
C ARG A 85 -10.74 -15.92 -5.60
N THR A 86 -10.45 -16.62 -4.52
CA THR A 86 -11.22 -17.78 -4.06
C THR A 86 -11.75 -17.66 -2.64
N THR A 87 -11.28 -16.70 -1.86
CA THR A 87 -11.72 -16.52 -0.48
C THR A 87 -13.20 -16.10 -0.41
N ASP A 88 -13.95 -16.67 0.54
CA ASP A 88 -15.32 -16.28 0.86
C ASP A 88 -15.39 -15.08 1.83
N ALA A 89 -14.23 -14.63 2.35
CA ALA A 89 -14.15 -13.52 3.31
C ALA A 89 -14.34 -12.14 2.68
N PHE A 90 -14.39 -12.04 1.34
CA PHE A 90 -14.46 -10.78 0.60
C PHE A 90 -15.79 -10.59 -0.09
N ASP A 91 -16.37 -9.41 0.11
CA ASP A 91 -17.39 -8.89 -0.77
C ASP A 91 -16.77 -8.45 -2.13
N ASP A 92 -17.63 -8.06 -3.06
CA ASP A 92 -17.21 -7.69 -4.42
C ASP A 92 -16.29 -6.47 -4.42
N ARG A 93 -16.53 -5.48 -3.56
CA ARG A 93 -15.70 -4.28 -3.46
C ARG A 93 -14.30 -4.63 -2.97
N THR A 94 -14.19 -5.37 -1.87
CA THR A 94 -12.90 -5.80 -1.30
C THR A 94 -12.11 -6.65 -2.30
N ARG A 95 -12.79 -7.57 -2.99
CA ARG A 95 -12.19 -8.42 -4.02
C ARG A 95 -11.66 -7.60 -5.20
N LEU A 96 -12.46 -6.66 -5.71
CA LEU A 96 -12.05 -5.77 -6.81
C LEU A 96 -10.87 -4.88 -6.44
N ALA A 97 -10.78 -4.40 -5.19
CA ALA A 97 -9.62 -3.63 -4.73
C ALA A 97 -8.32 -4.45 -4.79
N ALA A 98 -8.36 -5.72 -4.33
CA ALA A 98 -7.21 -6.63 -4.41
C ALA A 98 -6.86 -6.98 -5.87
N GLU A 99 -7.87 -7.26 -6.72
CA GLU A 99 -7.69 -7.52 -8.15
C GLU A 99 -7.06 -6.32 -8.85
N TYR A 100 -7.58 -5.12 -8.59
CA TYR A 100 -7.06 -3.90 -9.21
C TYR A 100 -5.60 -3.65 -8.82
N ALA A 101 -5.27 -3.80 -7.54
CA ALA A 101 -3.90 -3.67 -7.08
C ALA A 101 -2.95 -4.65 -7.78
N GLU A 102 -3.37 -5.90 -7.95
CA GLU A 102 -2.57 -6.90 -8.65
C GLU A 102 -2.38 -6.55 -10.12
N ARG A 103 -3.47 -6.28 -10.87
CA ARG A 103 -3.40 -5.93 -12.29
C ARG A 103 -2.59 -4.66 -12.50
N TYR A 104 -2.79 -3.62 -11.69
CA TYR A 104 -2.03 -2.37 -11.75
C TYR A 104 -0.52 -2.62 -11.63
N ALA A 105 -0.10 -3.50 -10.72
CA ALA A 105 1.30 -3.75 -10.44
C ALA A 105 1.98 -4.72 -11.43
N THR A 106 1.22 -5.63 -12.04
CA THR A 106 1.79 -6.76 -12.80
C THR A 106 1.37 -6.79 -14.26
N ASP A 107 0.21 -6.24 -14.60
CA ASP A 107 -0.37 -6.28 -15.95
C ASP A 107 -1.34 -5.11 -16.21
N HIS A 108 -0.86 -3.89 -16.11
CA HIS A 108 -1.70 -2.70 -16.31
C HIS A 108 -2.24 -2.57 -17.74
N HIS A 109 -1.61 -3.19 -18.73
CA HIS A 109 -2.12 -3.23 -20.11
C HIS A 109 -3.28 -4.22 -20.29
N GLY A 110 -3.40 -5.22 -19.41
CA GLY A 110 -4.50 -6.17 -19.39
C GLY A 110 -5.73 -5.70 -18.61
N ILE A 111 -5.77 -4.44 -18.15
CA ILE A 111 -6.96 -3.84 -17.54
C ILE A 111 -7.93 -3.44 -18.67
N ASP A 112 -8.91 -4.29 -18.91
CA ASP A 112 -9.85 -4.22 -20.03
C ASP A 112 -11.17 -3.53 -19.67
N ASP A 113 -12.05 -3.34 -20.68
CA ASP A 113 -13.35 -2.71 -20.50
C ASP A 113 -14.28 -3.52 -19.58
N GLU A 114 -14.13 -4.85 -19.55
CA GLU A 114 -14.90 -5.71 -18.63
C GLU A 114 -14.52 -5.40 -17.18
N PHE A 115 -13.23 -5.31 -16.90
CA PHE A 115 -12.75 -4.94 -15.57
C PHE A 115 -13.25 -3.54 -15.16
N TRP A 116 -13.15 -2.55 -16.07
CA TRP A 116 -13.64 -1.20 -15.79
C TRP A 116 -15.14 -1.14 -15.57
N SER A 117 -15.91 -1.94 -16.29
CA SER A 117 -17.36 -2.06 -16.07
C SER A 117 -17.68 -2.56 -14.65
N ARG A 118 -16.93 -3.56 -14.15
CA ARG A 118 -17.09 -4.04 -12.77
C ARG A 118 -16.63 -2.98 -11.75
N MET A 119 -15.51 -2.32 -11.99
CA MET A 119 -15.02 -1.25 -11.11
C MET A 119 -16.06 -0.12 -10.97
N THR A 120 -16.58 0.39 -12.07
CA THR A 120 -17.55 1.50 -12.06
C THR A 120 -18.93 1.12 -11.51
N ALA A 121 -19.27 -0.16 -11.46
CA ALA A 121 -20.47 -0.65 -10.79
C ALA A 121 -20.36 -0.62 -9.25
N HIS A 122 -19.15 -0.65 -8.71
CA HIS A 122 -18.90 -0.75 -7.27
C HIS A 122 -18.19 0.48 -6.67
N TYR A 123 -17.50 1.28 -7.48
CA TYR A 123 -16.72 2.44 -7.06
C TYR A 123 -17.11 3.69 -7.83
N THR A 124 -17.19 4.80 -7.15
CA THR A 124 -17.28 6.12 -7.79
C THR A 124 -15.97 6.47 -8.49
N GLN A 125 -16.01 7.42 -9.43
CA GLN A 125 -14.82 7.89 -10.12
C GLN A 125 -13.75 8.44 -9.15
N ASN A 126 -14.17 9.14 -8.09
CA ASN A 126 -13.27 9.66 -7.08
C ASN A 126 -12.56 8.54 -6.31
N GLU A 127 -13.30 7.50 -5.90
CA GLU A 127 -12.73 6.33 -5.23
C GLU A 127 -11.75 5.56 -6.14
N ILE A 128 -12.05 5.45 -7.44
CA ILE A 128 -11.14 4.82 -8.42
C ILE A 128 -9.83 5.61 -8.52
N VAL A 129 -9.90 6.95 -8.61
CA VAL A 129 -8.71 7.80 -8.66
C VAL A 129 -7.92 7.72 -7.35
N GLU A 130 -8.61 7.77 -6.21
CA GLU A 130 -7.99 7.63 -4.89
C GLU A 130 -7.26 6.28 -4.76
N LEU A 131 -7.93 5.19 -5.12
CA LEU A 131 -7.37 3.85 -5.07
C LEU A 131 -6.15 3.73 -5.99
N SER A 132 -6.23 4.30 -7.20
CA SER A 132 -5.11 4.32 -8.16
C SER A 132 -3.89 5.06 -7.61
N MET A 133 -4.09 6.23 -7.00
CA MET A 133 -3.01 7.01 -6.39
C MET A 133 -2.40 6.26 -5.19
N SER A 134 -3.24 5.62 -4.37
CA SER A 134 -2.82 4.83 -3.23
C SER A 134 -1.98 3.63 -3.64
N ILE A 135 -2.45 2.85 -4.62
CA ILE A 135 -1.71 1.72 -5.20
C ILE A 135 -0.36 2.19 -5.76
N GLY A 136 -0.36 3.30 -6.54
CA GLY A 136 0.86 3.88 -7.09
C GLY A 136 1.88 4.24 -6.01
N SER A 137 1.44 4.85 -4.92
CA SER A 137 2.27 5.19 -3.76
C SER A 137 2.90 3.95 -3.12
N TRP A 138 2.09 2.95 -2.77
CA TRP A 138 2.57 1.72 -2.13
C TRP A 138 3.49 0.91 -3.06
N LEU A 139 3.17 0.85 -4.34
CA LEU A 139 3.99 0.17 -5.33
C LEU A 139 5.36 0.84 -5.47
N ALA A 140 5.37 2.17 -5.66
CA ALA A 140 6.60 2.92 -5.85
C ALA A 140 7.51 2.86 -4.62
N PHE A 141 6.98 3.23 -3.45
CA PHE A 141 7.80 3.37 -2.24
C PHE A 141 8.18 2.03 -1.61
N GLY A 142 7.27 1.07 -1.61
CA GLY A 142 7.59 -0.29 -1.15
C GLY A 142 8.63 -0.96 -2.03
N ARG A 143 8.52 -0.80 -3.35
CA ARG A 143 9.49 -1.33 -4.31
C ARG A 143 10.83 -0.62 -4.25
N LEU A 144 10.83 0.72 -4.08
CA LEU A 144 12.05 1.50 -3.84
C LEU A 144 12.83 0.96 -2.63
N ASN A 145 12.16 0.81 -1.49
CA ASN A 145 12.78 0.30 -0.28
C ASN A 145 13.35 -1.12 -0.48
N ARG A 146 12.61 -1.97 -1.18
CA ARG A 146 13.04 -3.33 -1.50
C ARG A 146 14.25 -3.36 -2.44
N VAL A 147 14.25 -2.57 -3.51
CA VAL A 147 15.35 -2.48 -4.48
C VAL A 147 16.64 -1.97 -3.83
N LEU A 148 16.53 -1.00 -2.92
CA LEU A 148 17.67 -0.47 -2.18
C LEU A 148 18.09 -1.37 -0.98
N GLY A 149 17.31 -2.39 -0.65
CA GLY A 149 17.57 -3.27 0.48
C GLY A 149 17.36 -2.60 1.84
N LEU A 150 16.46 -1.62 1.93
CA LEU A 150 16.20 -0.86 3.17
C LEU A 150 15.21 -1.58 4.09
N ASP A 151 14.43 -2.50 3.58
CA ASP A 151 13.33 -3.21 4.25
C ASP A 151 13.79 -4.30 5.23
N THR A 152 15.09 -4.55 5.33
CA THR A 152 15.65 -5.60 6.22
C THR A 152 15.60 -5.25 7.71
N ARG A 153 15.28 -4.00 8.07
CA ARG A 153 15.20 -3.49 9.46
C ARG A 153 14.07 -2.47 9.64
N CYS A 154 12.97 -2.59 8.93
CA CYS A 154 11.91 -1.59 8.96
C CYS A 154 11.21 -1.57 10.33
N VAL A 155 11.67 -0.72 11.23
CA VAL A 155 10.90 -0.20 12.37
C VAL A 155 10.54 1.22 11.98
N LEU A 156 9.38 1.42 11.34
CA LEU A 156 8.84 2.77 11.17
C LEU A 156 8.26 3.22 12.51
N PRO A 157 8.79 4.28 13.14
CA PRO A 157 8.03 4.97 14.15
C PRO A 157 6.95 5.78 13.41
N VAL A 158 5.78 5.18 13.23
CA VAL A 158 4.60 5.95 12.83
C VAL A 158 4.16 6.74 14.05
N THR A 159 4.85 7.85 14.33
CA THR A 159 4.37 8.89 15.22
C THR A 159 3.69 9.96 14.36
N GLY A 160 2.47 9.66 13.92
CA GLY A 160 1.52 10.68 13.45
C GLY A 160 0.42 10.82 14.49
N PRO A 161 -0.16 12.01 14.67
CA PRO A 161 -1.29 12.17 15.57
C PRO A 161 -2.46 11.33 15.02
N GLN A 162 -2.82 10.32 15.79
CA GLN A 162 -4.09 9.62 15.62
C GLN A 162 -5.17 10.63 16.00
N ARG A 163 -6.00 11.00 15.04
CA ARG A 163 -7.27 11.69 15.29
C ARG A 163 -8.40 10.73 15.04
#